data_751b71712eabcb2049fab7555bc5db93
#
_entry.id   751b71712eabcb2049fab7555bc5db93
#
_cell.length_a   1.000
_cell.length_b   1.000
_cell.length_c   1.000
_cell.angle_alpha   90.00
_cell.angle_beta   90.00
_cell.angle_gamma   90.00
#
_symmetry.space_group_name_H-M   'P 1'
#
loop_
_entity.id
_entity.type
_entity.pdbx_description
1 polymer ?
#
loop_
_entity_poly.entity_id
_entity_poly.type
_entity_poly.pdbx_seq_one_letter_code
_entity_poly.pdbx_strand_id
1 'polypeptide(L)'
;PGSERWNITTSTSEAVPHCDVVLVTVPTPVTEDLKPDLSYVQKAGRAVFESLNRGSRTIVVLESTVYPGVTAQTWLPELEDLGLEIGVDVEIAYCPERFNPGDPAHGVRQVARVIGCSNPDVGEGLVGLYSRLTSEDVRYVGKLEVAEAAKVIENVQRDINIALVNELARIFPELDVDVEDVLSAAATKWNFHRYTPGVGVGGHCIPVDPYYMMQRAADVGVPAELITAARAVNRT
;
A
#
# COMPACT_ATOMS: atom_id res chain seq x y z
N PRO A 1 21.57 -23.74 -9.67
CA PRO A 1 22.19 -22.49 -10.01
C PRO A 1 21.57 -21.44 -9.11
N GLY A 2 22.27 -20.93 -8.09
CA GLY A 2 21.80 -19.79 -7.36
C GLY A 2 21.98 -19.73 -5.86
N SER A 3 22.46 -20.80 -5.17
CA SER A 3 22.69 -20.73 -3.72
C SER A 3 23.77 -19.71 -3.31
N GLU A 4 24.71 -19.41 -4.18
CA GLU A 4 25.78 -18.43 -3.93
C GLU A 4 25.34 -16.96 -4.07
N ARG A 5 24.14 -16.69 -4.56
CA ARG A 5 23.61 -15.32 -4.76
C ARG A 5 22.66 -14.85 -3.66
N TRP A 6 22.31 -15.71 -2.73
CA TRP A 6 21.39 -15.39 -1.65
C TRP A 6 22.11 -15.54 -0.31
N ASN A 7 22.07 -14.48 0.48
CA ASN A 7 22.51 -14.51 1.88
C ASN A 7 21.30 -14.19 2.77
N ILE A 8 21.04 -15.07 3.74
CA ILE A 8 19.95 -14.90 4.71
C ILE A 8 20.58 -14.61 6.06
N THR A 9 20.26 -13.46 6.62
CA THR A 9 20.72 -13.05 7.96
C THR A 9 19.58 -12.41 8.72
N THR A 10 19.63 -12.42 10.05
CA THR A 10 18.75 -11.66 10.95
C THR A 10 19.39 -10.35 11.39
N SER A 11 20.59 -10.03 10.89
CA SER A 11 21.35 -8.84 11.25
C SER A 11 21.24 -7.78 10.13
N THR A 12 20.52 -6.71 10.41
CA THR A 12 20.43 -5.56 9.51
C THR A 12 21.80 -4.90 9.32
N SER A 13 22.59 -4.81 10.40
CA SER A 13 23.93 -4.22 10.37
C SER A 13 24.95 -5.00 9.55
N GLU A 14 24.73 -6.28 9.31
CA GLU A 14 25.56 -7.09 8.40
C GLU A 14 25.13 -6.94 6.94
N ALA A 15 23.82 -6.80 6.68
CA ALA A 15 23.29 -6.80 5.32
C ALA A 15 23.30 -5.41 4.67
N VAL A 16 22.76 -4.41 5.34
CA VAL A 16 22.50 -3.08 4.78
C VAL A 16 23.74 -2.36 4.25
N PRO A 17 24.92 -2.41 4.91
CA PRO A 17 26.13 -1.74 4.42
C PRO A 17 26.61 -2.17 3.02
N HIS A 18 26.11 -3.31 2.53
CA HIS A 18 26.46 -3.89 1.24
C HIS A 18 25.38 -3.76 0.17
N CYS A 19 24.32 -3.00 0.47
CA CYS A 19 23.15 -2.85 -0.41
C CYS A 19 23.11 -1.48 -1.08
N ASP A 20 22.92 -1.45 -2.40
CA ASP A 20 22.59 -0.24 -3.13
C ASP A 20 21.11 0.13 -2.95
N VAL A 21 20.24 -0.89 -2.80
CA VAL A 21 18.80 -0.74 -2.61
C VAL A 21 18.34 -1.64 -1.46
N VAL A 22 17.57 -1.09 -0.53
CA VAL A 22 16.96 -1.80 0.59
C VAL A 22 15.44 -1.70 0.47
N LEU A 23 14.75 -2.86 0.44
CA LEU A 23 13.29 -2.93 0.41
C LEU A 23 12.75 -3.25 1.82
N VAL A 24 11.87 -2.40 2.32
CA VAL A 24 11.23 -2.57 3.64
C VAL A 24 9.80 -3.08 3.42
N THR A 25 9.54 -4.32 3.86
CA THR A 25 8.31 -5.08 3.60
C THR A 25 7.69 -5.60 4.90
N VAL A 26 7.56 -4.74 5.89
CA VAL A 26 7.03 -5.10 7.22
C VAL A 26 5.51 -5.05 7.29
N PRO A 27 4.87 -5.77 8.23
CA PRO A 27 3.42 -5.66 8.46
C PRO A 27 3.02 -4.25 8.88
N THR A 28 1.81 -3.85 8.47
CA THR A 28 1.17 -2.59 8.87
C THR A 28 -0.26 -2.87 9.33
N PRO A 29 -0.45 -3.45 10.53
CA PRO A 29 -1.77 -3.78 11.06
C PRO A 29 -2.49 -2.54 11.59
N VAL A 30 -3.75 -2.72 12.00
CA VAL A 30 -4.46 -1.78 12.87
C VAL A 30 -4.46 -2.29 14.30
N THR A 31 -4.50 -1.35 15.25
CA THR A 31 -4.70 -1.62 16.68
C THR A 31 -6.14 -2.10 16.95
N GLU A 32 -6.43 -2.52 18.20
CA GLU A 32 -7.80 -2.85 18.62
C GLU A 32 -8.77 -1.67 18.44
N ASP A 33 -8.29 -0.44 18.58
CA ASP A 33 -9.04 0.81 18.34
C ASP A 33 -9.15 1.16 16.84
N LEU A 34 -8.77 0.25 15.94
CA LEU A 34 -8.79 0.43 14.49
C LEU A 34 -7.93 1.60 13.98
N LYS A 35 -6.87 1.95 14.70
CA LYS A 35 -5.87 2.93 14.28
C LYS A 35 -4.67 2.25 13.62
N PRO A 36 -4.03 2.88 12.63
CA PRO A 36 -2.81 2.36 12.02
C PRO A 36 -1.69 2.13 13.04
N ASP A 37 -1.11 0.93 13.06
CA ASP A 37 0.09 0.65 13.85
C ASP A 37 1.32 0.74 12.95
N LEU A 38 2.02 1.86 13.04
CA LEU A 38 3.22 2.16 12.26
C LEU A 38 4.52 1.74 12.97
N SER A 39 4.43 1.12 14.13
CA SER A 39 5.60 0.77 14.95
C SER A 39 6.59 -0.15 14.22
N TYR A 40 6.10 -1.03 13.35
CA TYR A 40 6.95 -1.89 12.53
C TYR A 40 7.71 -1.10 11.47
N VAL A 41 7.06 -0.13 10.81
CA VAL A 41 7.68 0.74 9.80
C VAL A 41 8.75 1.61 10.45
N GLN A 42 8.48 2.17 11.64
CA GLN A 42 9.44 2.97 12.40
C GLN A 42 10.67 2.14 12.79
N LYS A 43 10.45 0.99 13.43
CA LYS A 43 11.54 0.11 13.88
C LYS A 43 12.39 -0.38 12.73
N ALA A 44 11.77 -0.79 11.61
CA ALA A 44 12.49 -1.27 10.45
C ALA A 44 13.28 -0.14 9.78
N GLY A 45 12.67 1.03 9.60
CA GLY A 45 13.35 2.22 9.07
C GLY A 45 14.56 2.58 9.92
N ARG A 46 14.40 2.72 11.25
CA ARG A 46 15.49 3.04 12.16
C ARG A 46 16.64 2.02 12.08
N ALA A 47 16.33 0.72 12.11
CA ALA A 47 17.33 -0.34 12.03
C ALA A 47 18.12 -0.29 10.70
N VAL A 48 17.45 0.04 9.59
CA VAL A 48 18.11 0.25 8.29
C VAL A 48 18.99 1.48 8.35
N PHE A 49 18.48 2.63 8.81
CA PHE A 49 19.22 3.89 8.83
C PHE A 49 20.44 3.86 9.74
N GLU A 50 20.36 3.23 10.92
CA GLU A 50 21.51 3.01 11.81
C GLU A 50 22.60 2.12 11.18
N SER A 51 22.25 1.35 10.15
CA SER A 51 23.15 0.43 9.46
C SER A 51 23.73 0.99 8.14
N LEU A 52 23.34 2.19 7.72
CA LEU A 52 23.84 2.79 6.48
C LEU A 52 25.28 3.23 6.57
N ASN A 53 26.02 3.08 5.48
CA ASN A 53 27.32 3.74 5.33
C ASN A 53 27.11 5.21 4.94
N ARG A 54 27.80 6.12 5.63
CA ARG A 54 27.79 7.56 5.26
C ARG A 54 28.29 7.76 3.84
N GLY A 55 27.59 8.58 3.07
CA GLY A 55 27.96 8.91 1.68
C GLY A 55 27.67 7.78 0.68
N SER A 56 27.03 6.67 1.09
CA SER A 56 26.72 5.57 0.18
C SER A 56 25.55 5.87 -0.78
N ARG A 57 24.70 6.83 -0.41
CA ARG A 57 23.46 7.15 -1.14
C ARG A 57 22.59 5.92 -1.41
N THR A 58 22.46 5.06 -0.39
CA THR A 58 21.62 3.86 -0.48
C THR A 58 20.16 4.25 -0.69
N ILE A 59 19.46 3.57 -1.60
CA ILE A 59 18.01 3.81 -1.84
C ILE A 59 17.22 2.90 -0.89
N VAL A 60 16.40 3.50 -0.02
CA VAL A 60 15.51 2.76 0.89
C VAL A 60 14.07 2.92 0.40
N VAL A 61 13.47 1.80 0.02
CA VAL A 61 12.10 1.74 -0.55
C VAL A 61 11.17 1.11 0.46
N LEU A 62 10.11 1.82 0.84
CA LEU A 62 9.00 1.23 1.61
C LEU A 62 7.99 0.61 0.64
N GLU A 63 7.71 -0.70 0.81
CA GLU A 63 6.68 -1.43 0.05
C GLU A 63 5.42 -1.72 0.87
N SER A 64 5.50 -1.59 2.19
CA SER A 64 4.36 -1.81 3.09
C SER A 64 3.24 -0.80 2.83
N THR A 65 1.98 -1.22 2.97
CA THR A 65 0.83 -0.33 2.81
C THR A 65 0.77 0.72 3.92
N VAL A 66 0.74 1.98 3.53
CA VAL A 66 0.63 3.12 4.45
C VAL A 66 -0.29 4.20 3.86
N TYR A 67 -0.81 5.12 4.69
CA TYR A 67 -1.58 6.25 4.21
C TYR A 67 -0.68 7.40 3.72
N PRO A 68 -1.21 8.35 2.92
CA PRO A 68 -0.42 9.43 2.33
C PRO A 68 0.31 10.27 3.38
N GLY A 69 1.63 10.37 3.22
CA GLY A 69 2.54 11.14 4.06
C GLY A 69 3.26 10.33 5.14
N VAL A 70 2.91 9.05 5.37
CA VAL A 70 3.52 8.23 6.43
C VAL A 70 5.01 8.04 6.22
N THR A 71 5.47 7.71 5.00
CA THR A 71 6.89 7.48 4.74
C THR A 71 7.72 8.69 5.16
N ALA A 72 7.32 9.88 4.72
CA ALA A 72 8.00 11.11 5.08
C ALA A 72 7.87 11.42 6.58
N GLN A 73 6.65 11.37 7.14
CA GLN A 73 6.39 11.70 8.54
C GLN A 73 7.11 10.76 9.52
N THR A 74 7.30 9.50 9.12
CA THR A 74 7.91 8.48 9.98
C THR A 74 9.42 8.45 9.84
N TRP A 75 9.95 8.58 8.62
CA TRP A 75 11.37 8.35 8.35
C TRP A 75 12.23 9.61 8.35
N LEU A 76 11.67 10.78 7.93
CA LEU A 76 12.47 12.02 7.95
C LEU A 76 12.96 12.40 9.36
N PRO A 77 12.13 12.34 10.44
CA PRO A 77 12.62 12.61 11.78
C PRO A 77 13.71 11.62 12.25
N GLU A 78 13.63 10.35 11.85
CA GLU A 78 14.65 9.35 12.17
C GLU A 78 15.99 9.66 11.49
N LEU A 79 15.95 10.11 10.22
CA LEU A 79 17.15 10.52 9.49
C LEU A 79 17.78 11.75 10.13
N GLU A 80 16.97 12.74 10.52
CA GLU A 80 17.42 13.95 11.20
C GLU A 80 18.09 13.61 12.54
N ASP A 81 17.46 12.74 13.37
CA ASP A 81 18.02 12.27 14.65
C ASP A 81 19.38 11.57 14.49
N LEU A 82 19.52 10.78 13.42
CA LEU A 82 20.77 10.10 13.10
C LEU A 82 21.79 11.00 12.34
N GLY A 83 21.40 12.21 11.99
CA GLY A 83 22.21 13.15 11.20
C GLY A 83 22.56 12.62 9.81
N LEU A 84 21.62 11.89 9.17
CA LEU A 84 21.73 11.40 7.80
C LEU A 84 21.13 12.40 6.84
N GLU A 85 21.78 12.60 5.68
CA GLU A 85 21.37 13.57 4.68
C GLU A 85 20.80 12.88 3.44
N ILE A 86 19.57 13.29 3.05
CA ILE A 86 18.91 12.80 1.83
C ILE A 86 19.70 13.33 0.61
N GLY A 87 19.91 12.46 -0.35
CA GLY A 87 20.70 12.74 -1.54
C GLY A 87 22.21 12.52 -1.37
N VAL A 88 22.69 12.35 -0.12
CA VAL A 88 24.09 12.08 0.21
C VAL A 88 24.26 10.71 0.82
N ASP A 89 23.58 10.43 1.94
CA ASP A 89 23.67 9.17 2.66
C ASP A 89 22.57 8.18 2.23
N VAL A 90 21.38 8.71 1.92
CA VAL A 90 20.18 7.94 1.63
C VAL A 90 19.26 8.63 0.64
N GLU A 91 18.55 7.84 -0.15
CA GLU A 91 17.36 8.26 -0.89
C GLU A 91 16.15 7.47 -0.40
N ILE A 92 14.99 8.13 -0.30
CA ILE A 92 13.74 7.48 0.14
C ILE A 92 12.78 7.37 -1.04
N ALA A 93 12.22 6.16 -1.20
CA ALA A 93 11.18 5.89 -2.18
C ALA A 93 10.05 5.05 -1.57
N TYR A 94 8.92 5.06 -2.24
CA TYR A 94 7.76 4.23 -1.94
C TYR A 94 7.33 3.48 -3.19
N CYS A 95 7.16 2.15 -3.07
CA CYS A 95 6.67 1.30 -4.16
C CYS A 95 5.79 0.19 -3.60
N PRO A 96 4.47 0.41 -3.46
CA PRO A 96 3.58 -0.55 -2.79
C PRO A 96 3.46 -1.87 -3.54
N GLU A 97 3.34 -2.97 -2.78
CA GLU A 97 2.96 -4.26 -3.33
C GLU A 97 1.45 -4.28 -3.62
N ARG A 98 1.08 -4.75 -4.81
CA ARG A 98 -0.30 -4.73 -5.32
C ARG A 98 -0.81 -6.10 -5.76
N PHE A 99 -0.02 -7.18 -5.59
CA PHE A 99 -0.45 -8.52 -5.98
C PHE A 99 -1.59 -9.04 -5.11
N ASN A 100 -2.36 -9.98 -5.65
CA ASN A 100 -3.45 -10.62 -4.94
C ASN A 100 -3.02 -12.06 -4.56
N PRO A 101 -2.74 -12.34 -3.28
CA PRO A 101 -2.36 -13.69 -2.86
C PRO A 101 -3.40 -14.73 -3.23
N GLY A 102 -2.97 -15.83 -3.86
CA GLY A 102 -3.85 -16.92 -4.31
C GLY A 102 -4.48 -16.71 -5.68
N ASP A 103 -4.23 -15.58 -6.35
CA ASP A 103 -4.67 -15.32 -7.73
C ASP A 103 -3.49 -15.45 -8.70
N PRO A 104 -3.39 -16.55 -9.49
CA PRO A 104 -2.27 -16.74 -10.42
C PRO A 104 -2.22 -15.70 -11.54
N ALA A 105 -3.34 -15.10 -11.89
CA ALA A 105 -3.42 -14.10 -12.96
C ALA A 105 -2.86 -12.72 -12.51
N HIS A 106 -2.84 -12.46 -11.19
CA HIS A 106 -2.40 -11.19 -10.60
C HIS A 106 -1.30 -11.42 -9.55
N GLY A 107 -0.35 -12.31 -9.87
CA GLY A 107 0.84 -12.55 -9.05
C GLY A 107 1.85 -11.38 -9.14
N VAL A 108 2.95 -11.48 -8.39
CA VAL A 108 3.99 -10.42 -8.28
C VAL A 108 4.51 -9.95 -9.64
N ARG A 109 4.55 -10.85 -10.63
CA ARG A 109 5.03 -10.57 -11.99
C ARG A 109 3.96 -10.01 -12.94
N GLN A 110 2.69 -10.09 -12.57
CA GLN A 110 1.54 -9.73 -13.39
C GLN A 110 0.79 -8.50 -12.84
N VAL A 111 1.44 -7.70 -12.01
CA VAL A 111 0.85 -6.48 -11.46
C VAL A 111 1.69 -5.26 -11.82
N ALA A 112 1.02 -4.20 -12.28
CA ALA A 112 1.63 -2.91 -12.51
C ALA A 112 2.11 -2.30 -11.17
N ARG A 113 3.17 -1.50 -11.22
CA ARG A 113 3.71 -0.84 -10.03
C ARG A 113 3.74 0.67 -10.17
N VAL A 114 3.66 1.36 -9.04
CA VAL A 114 3.80 2.82 -8.97
C VAL A 114 4.93 3.16 -8.01
N ILE A 115 5.74 4.15 -8.38
CA ILE A 115 6.92 4.55 -7.62
C ILE A 115 6.82 6.02 -7.27
N GLY A 116 6.80 6.34 -5.99
CA GLY A 116 6.95 7.68 -5.45
C GLY A 116 8.39 7.89 -4.97
N CYS A 117 9.02 8.99 -5.39
CA CYS A 117 10.33 9.40 -4.92
C CYS A 117 10.50 10.89 -5.22
N SER A 118 11.09 11.66 -4.29
CA SER A 118 11.31 13.09 -4.51
C SER A 118 12.40 13.39 -5.53
N ASN A 119 13.34 12.46 -5.72
CA ASN A 119 14.42 12.57 -6.69
C ASN A 119 14.01 11.86 -8.00
N PRO A 120 13.82 12.58 -9.12
CA PRO A 120 13.39 11.97 -10.38
C PRO A 120 14.37 10.94 -10.94
N ASP A 121 15.68 11.17 -10.82
CA ASP A 121 16.69 10.23 -11.35
C ASP A 121 16.65 8.90 -10.59
N VAL A 122 16.42 8.94 -9.28
CA VAL A 122 16.23 7.74 -8.45
C VAL A 122 14.92 7.06 -8.82
N GLY A 123 13.82 7.82 -8.97
CA GLY A 123 12.52 7.31 -9.39
C GLY A 123 12.59 6.54 -10.72
N GLU A 124 13.22 7.12 -11.73
CA GLU A 124 13.41 6.47 -13.04
C GLU A 124 14.38 5.27 -12.96
N GLY A 125 15.42 5.36 -12.13
CA GLY A 125 16.29 4.21 -11.85
C GLY A 125 15.53 3.03 -11.23
N LEU A 126 14.61 3.30 -10.30
CA LEU A 126 13.73 2.29 -9.71
C LEU A 126 12.73 1.73 -10.72
N VAL A 127 12.22 2.55 -11.68
CA VAL A 127 11.41 2.02 -12.80
C VAL A 127 12.20 0.95 -13.55
N GLY A 128 13.47 1.21 -13.87
CA GLY A 128 14.35 0.23 -14.52
C GLY A 128 14.58 -1.05 -13.70
N LEU A 129 14.67 -0.93 -12.36
CA LEU A 129 14.80 -2.08 -11.45
C LEU A 129 13.52 -2.92 -11.42
N TYR A 130 12.38 -2.28 -11.12
CA TYR A 130 11.10 -2.98 -10.96
C TYR A 130 10.57 -3.55 -12.28
N SER A 131 10.88 -2.96 -13.43
CA SER A 131 10.54 -3.51 -14.75
C SER A 131 11.23 -4.84 -15.06
N ARG A 132 12.22 -5.26 -14.26
CA ARG A 132 12.80 -6.61 -14.34
C ARG A 132 12.02 -7.64 -13.50
N LEU A 133 11.17 -7.17 -12.60
CA LEU A 133 10.40 -8.02 -11.67
C LEU A 133 8.97 -8.26 -12.16
N THR A 134 8.39 -7.33 -12.91
CA THR A 134 7.03 -7.44 -13.46
C THR A 134 7.04 -7.33 -14.98
N SER A 135 6.07 -7.99 -15.65
CA SER A 135 5.78 -7.83 -17.08
C SER A 135 4.85 -6.65 -17.36
N GLU A 136 4.31 -6.04 -16.32
CA GLU A 136 3.33 -4.97 -16.41
C GLU A 136 3.99 -3.58 -16.33
N ASP A 137 3.19 -2.53 -16.54
CA ASP A 137 3.66 -1.14 -16.48
C ASP A 137 4.24 -0.79 -15.11
N VAL A 138 5.38 -0.12 -15.09
CA VAL A 138 5.99 0.46 -13.90
C VAL A 138 6.07 1.96 -14.10
N ARG A 139 5.41 2.72 -13.26
CA ARG A 139 5.25 4.16 -13.43
C ARG A 139 5.84 4.94 -12.28
N TYR A 140 6.74 5.86 -12.59
CA TYR A 140 7.15 6.92 -11.68
C TYR A 140 6.06 7.98 -11.60
N VAL A 141 5.61 8.31 -10.38
CA VAL A 141 4.50 9.24 -10.13
C VAL A 141 4.91 10.49 -9.36
N GLY A 142 6.21 10.71 -9.18
CA GLY A 142 6.75 11.87 -8.47
C GLY A 142 6.72 11.66 -6.95
N LYS A 143 5.87 12.39 -6.25
CA LYS A 143 5.86 12.42 -4.78
C LYS A 143 5.51 11.08 -4.14
N LEU A 144 6.09 10.80 -2.96
CA LEU A 144 5.77 9.64 -2.11
C LEU A 144 4.26 9.52 -1.87
N GLU A 145 3.63 10.62 -1.49
CA GLU A 145 2.22 10.68 -1.12
C GLU A 145 1.27 10.29 -2.27
N VAL A 146 1.68 10.49 -3.53
CA VAL A 146 0.88 10.09 -4.69
C VAL A 146 0.84 8.56 -4.81
N ALA A 147 1.98 7.90 -4.64
CA ALA A 147 2.05 6.44 -4.69
C ALA A 147 1.38 5.79 -3.47
N GLU A 148 1.55 6.38 -2.27
CA GLU A 148 0.86 5.97 -1.04
C GLU A 148 -0.66 6.08 -1.19
N ALA A 149 -1.15 7.24 -1.67
CA ALA A 149 -2.57 7.46 -1.92
C ALA A 149 -3.14 6.46 -2.92
N ALA A 150 -2.45 6.23 -4.05
CA ALA A 150 -2.88 5.29 -5.08
C ALA A 150 -3.16 3.91 -4.50
N LYS A 151 -2.26 3.40 -3.66
CA LYS A 151 -2.42 2.08 -3.00
C LYS A 151 -3.66 2.02 -2.11
N VAL A 152 -3.85 3.03 -1.27
CA VAL A 152 -4.96 3.04 -0.31
C VAL A 152 -6.31 3.17 -0.99
N ILE A 153 -6.43 4.07 -1.98
CA ILE A 153 -7.73 4.30 -2.65
C ILE A 153 -8.20 3.10 -3.48
N GLU A 154 -7.32 2.22 -3.95
CA GLU A 154 -7.69 0.98 -4.64
C GLU A 154 -8.55 0.09 -3.73
N ASN A 155 -8.15 -0.07 -2.48
CA ASN A 155 -8.88 -0.87 -1.51
C ASN A 155 -10.09 -0.14 -0.91
N VAL A 156 -9.99 1.18 -0.70
CA VAL A 156 -11.12 2.02 -0.28
C VAL A 156 -12.25 1.98 -1.32
N GLN A 157 -11.93 2.12 -2.61
CA GLN A 157 -12.91 2.00 -3.69
C GLN A 157 -13.61 0.63 -3.67
N ARG A 158 -12.84 -0.44 -3.50
CA ARG A 158 -13.37 -1.80 -3.44
C ARG A 158 -14.29 -1.98 -2.23
N ASP A 159 -13.90 -1.49 -1.06
CA ASP A 159 -14.71 -1.54 0.17
C ASP A 159 -16.05 -0.81 0.00
N ILE A 160 -16.05 0.40 -0.57
CA ILE A 160 -17.26 1.19 -0.83
C ILE A 160 -18.20 0.46 -1.80
N ASN A 161 -17.65 -0.11 -2.89
CA ASN A 161 -18.48 -0.83 -3.87
C ASN A 161 -19.06 -2.14 -3.29
N ILE A 162 -18.32 -2.83 -2.42
CA ILE A 162 -18.85 -4.00 -1.70
C ILE A 162 -19.96 -3.56 -0.72
N ALA A 163 -19.77 -2.45 -0.01
CA ALA A 163 -20.80 -1.89 0.88
C ALA A 163 -22.08 -1.57 0.10
N LEU A 164 -21.96 -0.96 -1.09
CA LEU A 164 -23.11 -0.69 -1.93
C LEU A 164 -23.89 -1.97 -2.26
N VAL A 165 -23.24 -3.01 -2.78
CA VAL A 165 -23.94 -4.25 -3.16
C VAL A 165 -24.45 -5.01 -1.95
N ASN A 166 -23.80 -4.95 -0.79
CA ASN A 166 -24.28 -5.50 0.46
C ASN A 166 -25.55 -4.78 0.97
N GLU A 167 -25.62 -3.47 0.80
CA GLU A 167 -26.81 -2.68 1.13
C GLU A 167 -27.97 -3.03 0.17
N LEU A 168 -27.70 -3.11 -1.13
CA LEU A 168 -28.69 -3.52 -2.14
C LEU A 168 -29.23 -4.92 -1.88
N ALA A 169 -28.40 -5.85 -1.43
CA ALA A 169 -28.82 -7.22 -1.07
C ALA A 169 -29.79 -7.26 0.12
N ARG A 170 -29.87 -6.20 0.93
CA ARG A 170 -30.86 -6.05 2.00
C ARG A 170 -32.11 -5.33 1.54
N ILE A 171 -31.99 -4.42 0.57
CA ILE A 171 -33.12 -3.61 0.05
C ILE A 171 -34.00 -4.42 -0.91
N PHE A 172 -33.39 -5.12 -1.89
CA PHE A 172 -34.16 -5.75 -2.97
C PHE A 172 -35.10 -6.90 -2.52
N PRO A 173 -34.76 -7.73 -1.54
CA PRO A 173 -35.73 -8.71 -1.02
C PRO A 173 -37.00 -8.09 -0.46
N GLU A 174 -36.95 -6.90 0.14
CA GLU A 174 -38.13 -6.17 0.63
C GLU A 174 -39.01 -5.63 -0.52
N LEU A 175 -38.50 -5.64 -1.75
CA LEU A 175 -39.19 -5.25 -2.97
C LEU A 175 -39.61 -6.46 -3.83
N ASP A 176 -39.43 -7.68 -3.30
CA ASP A 176 -39.65 -8.95 -4.03
C ASP A 176 -38.80 -9.04 -5.33
N VAL A 177 -37.56 -8.57 -5.26
CA VAL A 177 -36.61 -8.55 -6.37
C VAL A 177 -35.31 -9.27 -5.98
N ASP A 178 -34.79 -10.12 -6.87
CA ASP A 178 -33.51 -10.78 -6.65
C ASP A 178 -32.36 -9.81 -6.99
N VAL A 179 -31.46 -9.59 -6.03
CA VAL A 179 -30.29 -8.71 -6.22
C VAL A 179 -29.36 -9.23 -7.32
N GLU A 180 -29.24 -10.53 -7.51
CA GLU A 180 -28.39 -11.14 -8.53
C GLU A 180 -28.92 -10.86 -9.94
N ASP A 181 -30.23 -10.91 -10.13
CA ASP A 181 -30.88 -10.56 -11.39
C ASP A 181 -30.65 -9.07 -11.72
N VAL A 182 -30.77 -8.20 -10.70
CA VAL A 182 -30.50 -6.74 -10.89
C VAL A 182 -29.06 -6.50 -11.27
N LEU A 183 -28.10 -7.10 -10.54
CA LEU A 183 -26.67 -6.91 -10.81
C LEU A 183 -26.28 -7.48 -12.18
N SER A 184 -26.88 -8.61 -12.59
CA SER A 184 -26.68 -9.20 -13.91
C SER A 184 -27.23 -8.31 -15.03
N ALA A 185 -28.41 -7.76 -14.85
CA ALA A 185 -28.99 -6.79 -15.79
C ALA A 185 -28.15 -5.50 -15.88
N ALA A 186 -27.74 -4.94 -14.75
CA ALA A 186 -26.88 -3.76 -14.70
C ALA A 186 -25.52 -3.97 -15.36
N ALA A 187 -24.95 -5.16 -15.24
CA ALA A 187 -23.66 -5.54 -15.83
C ALA A 187 -23.66 -5.56 -17.36
N THR A 188 -24.83 -5.50 -18.02
CA THR A 188 -24.92 -5.34 -19.47
C THR A 188 -24.46 -3.96 -19.95
N LYS A 189 -24.38 -2.98 -19.03
CA LYS A 189 -23.88 -1.64 -19.34
C LYS A 189 -22.36 -1.62 -19.27
N TRP A 190 -21.69 -1.13 -20.30
CA TRP A 190 -20.24 -1.15 -20.49
C TRP A 190 -19.41 -0.50 -19.36
N ASN A 191 -19.96 0.44 -18.60
CA ASN A 191 -19.27 1.14 -17.50
C ASN A 191 -19.79 0.74 -16.10
N PHE A 192 -20.52 -0.38 -15.99
CA PHE A 192 -20.91 -0.93 -14.70
C PHE A 192 -19.87 -1.95 -14.23
N HIS A 193 -19.21 -1.66 -13.13
CA HIS A 193 -18.29 -2.60 -12.49
C HIS A 193 -19.03 -3.46 -11.49
N ARG A 194 -19.18 -4.75 -11.81
CA ARG A 194 -19.91 -5.68 -10.98
C ARG A 194 -19.12 -6.08 -9.73
N TYR A 195 -19.78 -6.00 -8.58
CA TYR A 195 -19.36 -6.59 -7.31
C TYR A 195 -20.41 -7.58 -6.85
N THR A 196 -20.01 -8.56 -6.04
CA THR A 196 -20.91 -9.60 -5.52
C THR A 196 -21.16 -9.33 -4.03
N PRO A 197 -22.44 -9.34 -3.58
CA PRO A 197 -22.77 -9.23 -2.17
C PRO A 197 -22.20 -10.40 -1.35
N GLY A 198 -21.92 -10.16 -0.06
CA GLY A 198 -21.42 -11.18 0.84
C GLY A 198 -21.55 -10.76 2.31
N VAL A 199 -20.98 -11.55 3.21
CA VAL A 199 -20.96 -11.29 4.65
C VAL A 199 -19.86 -10.28 5.02
N GLY A 200 -19.96 -9.07 4.50
CA GLY A 200 -18.93 -8.04 4.66
C GLY A 200 -17.82 -8.13 3.61
N VAL A 201 -16.57 -7.85 4.00
CA VAL A 201 -15.39 -7.90 3.13
C VAL A 201 -14.42 -8.96 3.59
N GLY A 202 -13.79 -9.64 2.63
CA GLY A 202 -12.75 -10.63 2.91
C GLY A 202 -11.33 -10.08 2.76
N GLY A 203 -10.35 -10.90 3.13
CA GLY A 203 -8.93 -10.60 2.98
C GLY A 203 -8.35 -9.76 4.11
N HIS A 204 -7.03 -9.46 4.01
CA HIS A 204 -6.30 -8.71 5.04
C HIS A 204 -6.33 -7.20 4.80
N CYS A 205 -6.34 -6.74 3.55
CA CYS A 205 -6.14 -5.33 3.20
C CYS A 205 -7.45 -4.54 3.19
N ILE A 206 -8.53 -5.08 2.59
CA ILE A 206 -9.80 -4.34 2.45
C ILE A 206 -10.42 -3.97 3.82
N PRO A 207 -10.37 -4.81 4.85
CA PRO A 207 -10.86 -4.43 6.18
C PRO A 207 -10.01 -3.38 6.89
N VAL A 208 -8.77 -3.13 6.44
CA VAL A 208 -7.75 -2.31 7.14
C VAL A 208 -7.51 -0.97 6.45
N ASP A 209 -7.26 -0.97 5.15
CA ASP A 209 -6.84 0.24 4.41
C ASP A 209 -7.84 1.42 4.49
N PRO A 210 -9.18 1.22 4.56
CA PRO A 210 -10.10 2.33 4.78
C PRO A 210 -9.86 3.10 6.07
N TYR A 211 -9.44 2.42 7.16
CA TYR A 211 -9.11 3.10 8.42
C TYR A 211 -7.86 3.97 8.30
N TYR A 212 -6.92 3.58 7.46
CA TYR A 212 -5.76 4.40 7.13
C TYR A 212 -6.17 5.72 6.49
N MET A 213 -7.08 5.68 5.52
CA MET A 213 -7.58 6.90 4.89
C MET A 213 -8.45 7.72 5.83
N MET A 214 -9.26 7.08 6.68
CA MET A 214 -10.07 7.76 7.70
C MET A 214 -9.17 8.49 8.71
N GLN A 215 -8.09 7.87 9.18
CA GLN A 215 -7.12 8.51 10.08
C GLN A 215 -6.50 9.73 9.41
N ARG A 216 -6.04 9.59 8.17
CA ARG A 216 -5.43 10.71 7.44
C ARG A 216 -6.41 11.86 7.20
N ALA A 217 -7.65 11.56 6.89
CA ALA A 217 -8.70 12.57 6.76
C ALA A 217 -8.92 13.33 8.07
N ALA A 218 -8.95 12.61 9.21
CA ALA A 218 -9.05 13.22 10.54
C ALA A 218 -7.85 14.13 10.86
N ASP A 219 -6.63 13.70 10.53
CA ASP A 219 -5.40 14.48 10.77
C ASP A 219 -5.40 15.82 10.03
N VAL A 220 -6.07 15.90 8.89
CA VAL A 220 -6.23 17.14 8.11
C VAL A 220 -7.56 17.86 8.31
N GLY A 221 -8.38 17.37 9.27
CA GLY A 221 -9.66 18.01 9.65
C GLY A 221 -10.78 17.83 8.63
N VAL A 222 -10.69 16.83 7.74
CA VAL A 222 -11.73 16.53 6.74
C VAL A 222 -12.48 15.26 7.14
N PRO A 223 -13.82 15.27 7.31
CA PRO A 223 -14.57 14.07 7.64
C PRO A 223 -14.62 13.09 6.46
N ALA A 224 -14.32 11.81 6.72
CA ALA A 224 -14.39 10.72 5.74
C ALA A 224 -15.77 10.05 5.77
N GLU A 225 -16.84 10.80 5.46
CA GLU A 225 -18.24 10.37 5.64
C GLU A 225 -18.57 9.10 4.85
N LEU A 226 -18.27 9.07 3.55
CA LEU A 226 -18.56 7.94 2.68
C LEU A 226 -17.82 6.67 3.09
N ILE A 227 -16.53 6.81 3.42
CA ILE A 227 -15.70 5.68 3.86
C ILE A 227 -16.23 5.13 5.19
N THR A 228 -16.60 6.02 6.12
CA THR A 228 -17.18 5.65 7.41
C THR A 228 -18.50 4.90 7.24
N ALA A 229 -19.39 5.37 6.37
CA ALA A 229 -20.67 4.73 6.07
C ALA A 229 -20.45 3.33 5.46
N ALA A 230 -19.55 3.20 4.50
CA ALA A 230 -19.20 1.93 3.88
C ALA A 230 -18.67 0.91 4.91
N ARG A 231 -17.78 1.36 5.80
CA ARG A 231 -17.28 0.52 6.90
C ARG A 231 -18.39 0.07 7.85
N ALA A 232 -19.35 0.93 8.15
CA ALA A 232 -20.50 0.55 8.97
C ALA A 232 -21.36 -0.54 8.30
N VAL A 233 -21.64 -0.39 7.00
CA VAL A 233 -22.40 -1.40 6.22
C VAL A 233 -21.68 -2.74 6.16
N ASN A 234 -20.36 -2.74 5.90
CA ASN A 234 -19.58 -3.97 5.75
C ASN A 234 -19.26 -4.68 7.08
N ARG A 235 -19.57 -4.09 8.23
CA ARG A 235 -19.41 -4.71 9.57
C ARG A 235 -20.70 -5.33 10.12
N THR A 236 -21.83 -5.09 9.50
CA THR A 236 -23.14 -5.66 9.85
C THR A 236 -23.40 -6.95 9.12
#